data_01b3c447140bb98b151569d4ee11fea5
#
_entry.id   01b3c447140bb98b151569d4ee11fea5
#
_cell.length_a   1.000
_cell.length_b   1.000
_cell.length_c   1.000
_cell.angle_alpha   90.00
_cell.angle_beta   90.00
_cell.angle_gamma   90.00
#
_symmetry.space_group_name_H-M   'P 1'
#
loop_
_entity.id
_entity.type
_entity.pdbx_description
1 polymer ?
#
loop_
_entity_poly.entity_id
_entity_poly.type
_entity_poly.pdbx_seq_one_letter_code
_entity_poly.pdbx_strand_id
1 'polypeptide(L)'
;MEVAGYATHQATELFGYLTGMSVPLVNLATILAAAMAMSLVPAISHSFTLGDKVEIYGKTAGAMRVALLVTIPFSVMLYVLAEPVVTFIYNAPAATEATRAVSIAICFLGLHQITTAILQGLKKPKIPVINMGIACLVKVACNWFLVASPALGISGASYATVADIGVAAGLNLFFIYRKTGYIIDVKIILRNVVCAVIMGVVMYFLYAAIGSIGLFISLAVTTIVGSAVYLGLMALCGGVTREDAARVPFFGRFF
;
A
#
# COMPACT_ATOMS: atom_id res chain seq x y z
N MET A 1 7.89 -21.14 12.58
CA MET A 1 8.70 -21.75 11.50
C MET A 1 9.35 -23.07 11.93
N GLU A 2 9.96 -23.18 13.08
CA GLU A 2 10.48 -24.47 13.57
C GLU A 2 9.39 -25.55 13.69
N VAL A 3 8.20 -25.16 14.15
CA VAL A 3 7.00 -26.05 14.17
C VAL A 3 6.59 -26.51 12.78
N ALA A 4 6.90 -25.73 11.75
CA ALA A 4 6.66 -26.07 10.34
C ALA A 4 7.81 -26.89 9.70
N GLY A 5 8.81 -27.31 10.49
CA GLY A 5 9.91 -28.16 10.04
C GLY A 5 11.14 -27.43 9.46
N TYR A 6 11.20 -26.10 9.57
CA TYR A 6 12.39 -25.32 9.16
C TYR A 6 13.48 -25.39 10.22
N ALA A 7 14.73 -25.57 9.79
CA ALA A 7 15.87 -25.43 10.70
C ALA A 7 15.97 -23.97 11.19
N THR A 8 16.43 -23.74 12.42
CA THR A 8 16.54 -22.40 13.03
C THR A 8 17.27 -21.40 12.13
N HIS A 9 18.36 -21.82 11.49
CA HIS A 9 19.12 -20.98 10.54
C HIS A 9 18.26 -20.55 9.34
N GLN A 10 17.55 -21.48 8.71
CA GLN A 10 16.66 -21.20 7.58
C GLN A 10 15.51 -20.26 7.98
N ALA A 11 14.93 -20.48 9.16
CA ALA A 11 13.86 -19.63 9.67
C ALA A 11 14.34 -18.19 9.90
N THR A 12 15.56 -18.02 10.42
CA THR A 12 16.17 -16.71 10.64
C THR A 12 16.48 -16.00 9.32
N GLU A 13 17.00 -16.73 8.34
CA GLU A 13 17.31 -16.20 7.01
C GLU A 13 16.05 -15.72 6.29
N LEU A 14 15.00 -16.55 6.27
CA LEU A 14 13.69 -16.17 5.68
C LEU A 14 13.07 -14.96 6.37
N PHE A 15 13.17 -14.87 7.70
CA PHE A 15 12.73 -13.70 8.45
C PHE A 15 13.56 -12.46 8.10
N GLY A 16 14.86 -12.62 7.87
CA GLY A 16 15.75 -11.58 7.36
C GLY A 16 15.32 -11.06 6.00
N TYR A 17 14.93 -11.93 5.06
CA TYR A 17 14.39 -11.52 3.75
C TYR A 17 13.10 -10.70 3.88
N LEU A 18 12.21 -11.09 4.77
CA LEU A 18 10.97 -10.35 5.00
C LEU A 18 11.25 -8.97 5.62
N THR A 19 11.97 -8.94 6.75
CA THR A 19 12.12 -7.71 7.54
C THR A 19 13.20 -6.77 7.00
N GLY A 20 14.29 -7.32 6.47
CA GLY A 20 15.43 -6.55 5.98
C GLY A 20 15.34 -6.14 4.51
N MET A 21 14.57 -6.85 3.69
CA MET A 21 14.48 -6.59 2.24
C MET A 21 13.08 -6.23 1.80
N SER A 22 12.08 -7.06 2.10
CA SER A 22 10.71 -6.87 1.58
C SER A 22 9.99 -5.69 2.25
N VAL A 23 10.04 -5.57 3.57
CA VAL A 23 9.37 -4.46 4.31
C VAL A 23 9.92 -3.09 3.93
N PRO A 24 11.23 -2.86 3.79
CA PRO A 24 11.76 -1.59 3.28
C PRO A 24 11.21 -1.20 1.90
N LEU A 25 11.03 -2.15 0.97
CA LEU A 25 10.43 -1.88 -0.35
C LEU A 25 8.97 -1.42 -0.23
N VAL A 26 8.19 -2.05 0.65
CA VAL A 26 6.81 -1.63 0.95
C VAL A 26 6.77 -0.21 1.52
N ASN A 27 7.68 0.12 2.44
CA ASN A 27 7.77 1.44 3.03
C ASN A 27 8.14 2.50 1.98
N LEU A 28 9.07 2.21 1.07
CA LEU A 28 9.39 3.12 -0.04
C LEU A 28 8.17 3.44 -0.92
N ALA A 29 7.36 2.43 -1.24
CA ALA A 29 6.15 2.60 -2.03
C ALA A 29 5.09 3.51 -1.35
N THR A 30 5.13 3.62 -0.03
CA THR A 30 4.15 4.41 0.75
C THR A 30 4.66 5.80 1.19
N ILE A 31 5.86 6.20 0.79
CA ILE A 31 6.43 7.52 1.15
C ILE A 31 5.50 8.67 0.74
N LEU A 32 4.90 8.61 -0.44
CA LEU A 32 3.97 9.65 -0.90
C LEU A 32 2.72 9.72 -0.02
N ALA A 33 2.16 8.57 0.38
CA ALA A 33 1.03 8.53 1.31
C ALA A 33 1.40 9.10 2.68
N ALA A 34 2.61 8.80 3.18
CA ALA A 34 3.12 9.36 4.43
C ALA A 34 3.31 10.88 4.36
N ALA A 35 3.87 11.40 3.28
CA ALA A 35 4.02 12.84 3.07
C ALA A 35 2.67 13.57 3.02
N MET A 36 1.69 12.98 2.34
CA MET A 36 0.32 13.51 2.33
C MET A 36 -0.31 13.45 3.73
N ALA A 37 -0.12 12.37 4.47
CA ALA A 37 -0.63 12.22 5.83
C ALA A 37 -0.12 13.35 6.73
N MET A 38 1.16 13.69 6.66
CA MET A 38 1.75 14.80 7.45
C MET A 38 1.10 16.15 7.14
N SER A 39 0.82 16.46 5.88
CA SER A 39 0.16 17.71 5.49
C SER A 39 -1.35 17.73 5.81
N LEU A 40 -1.97 16.56 5.88
CA LEU A 40 -3.41 16.42 6.12
C LEU A 40 -3.79 16.71 7.58
N VAL A 41 -2.93 16.38 8.54
CA VAL A 41 -3.19 16.61 9.98
C VAL A 41 -3.52 18.08 10.27
N PRO A 42 -2.66 19.08 9.93
CA PRO A 42 -2.99 20.47 10.17
C PRO A 42 -4.18 20.95 9.34
N ALA A 43 -4.32 20.48 8.10
CA ALA A 43 -5.44 20.85 7.23
C ALA A 43 -6.81 20.43 7.78
N ILE A 44 -6.92 19.19 8.30
CA ILE A 44 -8.14 18.70 8.96
C ILE A 44 -8.36 19.40 10.31
N SER A 45 -7.29 19.63 11.08
CA SER A 45 -7.39 20.30 12.38
C SER A 45 -7.90 21.73 12.28
N HIS A 46 -7.49 22.45 11.23
CA HIS A 46 -7.99 23.80 10.93
C HIS A 46 -9.50 23.78 10.65
N SER A 47 -9.96 22.95 9.71
CA SER A 47 -11.38 22.82 9.37
C SER A 47 -12.22 22.33 10.57
N PHE A 48 -11.64 21.44 11.40
CA PHE A 48 -12.30 20.98 12.62
C PHE A 48 -12.48 22.10 13.64
N THR A 49 -11.50 23.01 13.78
CA THR A 49 -11.61 24.16 14.70
C THR A 49 -12.65 25.16 14.23
N LEU A 50 -12.81 25.34 12.92
CA LEU A 50 -13.85 26.18 12.31
C LEU A 50 -15.25 25.54 12.33
N GLY A 51 -15.36 24.24 12.67
CA GLY A 51 -16.62 23.49 12.63
C GLY A 51 -17.12 23.17 11.23
N ASP A 52 -16.29 23.34 10.20
CA ASP A 52 -16.67 23.12 8.80
C ASP A 52 -16.65 21.62 8.44
N LYS A 53 -17.82 20.98 8.59
CA LYS A 53 -17.99 19.57 8.30
C LYS A 53 -17.87 19.26 6.80
N VAL A 54 -18.27 20.18 5.93
CA VAL A 54 -18.24 20.01 4.47
C VAL A 54 -16.77 19.97 4.01
N GLU A 55 -15.96 20.90 4.51
CA GLU A 55 -14.55 20.94 4.20
C GLU A 55 -13.80 19.72 4.76
N ILE A 56 -14.11 19.26 5.98
CA ILE A 56 -13.56 18.01 6.54
C ILE A 56 -13.88 16.82 5.64
N TYR A 57 -15.15 16.69 5.21
CA TYR A 57 -15.56 15.61 4.32
C TYR A 57 -14.81 15.66 2.99
N GLY A 58 -14.72 16.84 2.35
CA GLY A 58 -14.02 17.03 1.09
C GLY A 58 -12.51 16.72 1.18
N LYS A 59 -11.84 17.17 2.24
CA LYS A 59 -10.42 16.87 2.49
C LYS A 59 -10.21 15.38 2.73
N THR A 60 -11.09 14.72 3.50
CA THR A 60 -11.06 13.28 3.73
C THR A 60 -11.21 12.50 2.43
N ALA A 61 -12.23 12.83 1.63
CA ALA A 61 -12.49 12.17 0.36
C ALA A 61 -11.34 12.31 -0.63
N GLY A 62 -10.80 13.52 -0.77
CA GLY A 62 -9.66 13.78 -1.65
C GLY A 62 -8.40 13.04 -1.24
N ALA A 63 -8.06 13.04 0.05
CA ALA A 63 -6.89 12.33 0.57
C ALA A 63 -7.00 10.81 0.37
N MET A 64 -8.18 10.22 0.64
CA MET A 64 -8.44 8.81 0.40
C MET A 64 -8.31 8.43 -1.07
N ARG A 65 -8.86 9.26 -1.97
CA ARG A 65 -8.78 9.03 -3.41
C ARG A 65 -7.33 9.01 -3.89
N VAL A 66 -6.53 10.01 -3.51
CA VAL A 66 -5.12 10.10 -3.93
C VAL A 66 -4.29 8.97 -3.32
N ALA A 67 -4.54 8.59 -2.06
CA ALA A 67 -3.85 7.45 -1.45
C ALA A 67 -4.08 6.15 -2.24
N LEU A 68 -5.33 5.85 -2.58
CA LEU A 68 -5.69 4.65 -3.37
C LEU A 68 -5.13 4.72 -4.79
N LEU A 69 -5.16 5.91 -5.41
CA LEU A 69 -4.61 6.15 -6.75
C LEU A 69 -3.11 5.80 -6.83
N VAL A 70 -2.38 6.06 -5.77
CA VAL A 70 -0.93 5.81 -5.71
C VAL A 70 -0.62 4.39 -5.22
N THR A 71 -1.22 3.97 -4.11
CA THR A 71 -0.79 2.74 -3.43
C THR A 71 -1.25 1.46 -4.14
N ILE A 72 -2.42 1.47 -4.81
CA ILE A 72 -2.91 0.29 -5.53
C ILE A 72 -1.98 -0.09 -6.70
N PRO A 73 -1.60 0.81 -7.62
CA PRO A 73 -0.68 0.45 -8.70
C PRO A 73 0.71 0.06 -8.18
N PHE A 74 1.23 0.73 -7.14
CA PHE A 74 2.50 0.33 -6.52
C PHE A 74 2.45 -1.09 -5.93
N SER A 75 1.33 -1.47 -5.32
CA SER A 75 1.12 -2.82 -4.81
C SER A 75 1.19 -3.86 -5.93
N VAL A 76 0.46 -3.62 -7.03
CA VAL A 76 0.45 -4.53 -8.20
C VAL A 76 1.81 -4.55 -8.90
N MET A 77 2.46 -3.40 -9.05
CA MET A 77 3.80 -3.29 -9.65
C MET A 77 4.81 -4.12 -8.85
N LEU A 78 4.87 -3.94 -7.53
CA LEU A 78 5.81 -4.70 -6.69
C LEU A 78 5.44 -6.19 -6.65
N TYR A 79 4.16 -6.55 -6.74
CA TYR A 79 3.73 -7.94 -6.83
C TYR A 79 4.25 -8.62 -8.10
N VAL A 80 4.08 -7.97 -9.25
CA VAL A 80 4.46 -8.51 -10.56
C VAL A 80 5.98 -8.53 -10.73
N LEU A 81 6.65 -7.46 -10.34
CA LEU A 81 8.11 -7.29 -10.49
C LEU A 81 8.89 -7.66 -9.22
N ALA A 82 8.30 -8.45 -8.30
CA ALA A 82 8.97 -8.80 -7.05
C ALA A 82 10.36 -9.42 -7.29
N GLU A 83 10.45 -10.45 -8.13
CA GLU A 83 11.70 -11.16 -8.43
C GLU A 83 12.77 -10.24 -9.05
N PRO A 84 12.51 -9.53 -10.16
CA PRO A 84 13.53 -8.64 -10.73
C PRO A 84 13.91 -7.49 -9.79
N VAL A 85 12.99 -6.98 -8.98
CA VAL A 85 13.28 -5.90 -8.02
C VAL A 85 14.21 -6.38 -6.90
N VAL A 86 13.91 -7.51 -6.25
CA VAL A 86 14.77 -8.01 -5.17
C VAL A 86 16.12 -8.52 -5.69
N THR A 87 16.15 -9.06 -6.90
CA THR A 87 17.39 -9.47 -7.56
C THR A 87 18.25 -8.27 -7.90
N PHE A 88 17.64 -7.19 -8.42
CA PHE A 88 18.36 -5.98 -8.78
C PHE A 88 18.93 -5.23 -7.56
N ILE A 89 18.14 -5.08 -6.49
CA ILE A 89 18.53 -4.25 -5.34
C ILE A 89 19.39 -5.02 -4.35
N TYR A 90 19.06 -6.29 -4.10
CA TYR A 90 19.67 -7.08 -3.02
C TYR A 90 20.45 -8.30 -3.51
N ASN A 91 20.40 -8.60 -4.82
CA ASN A 91 20.93 -9.85 -5.38
C ASN A 91 20.44 -11.11 -4.63
N ALA A 92 19.17 -11.09 -4.20
CA ALA A 92 18.56 -12.10 -3.33
C ALA A 92 17.22 -12.61 -3.90
N PRO A 93 17.22 -13.45 -4.95
CA PRO A 93 15.98 -13.98 -5.55
C PRO A 93 15.14 -14.80 -4.55
N ALA A 94 15.75 -15.33 -3.50
CA ALA A 94 15.05 -16.05 -2.43
C ALA A 94 14.05 -15.17 -1.64
N ALA A 95 14.20 -13.83 -1.67
CA ALA A 95 13.25 -12.89 -1.05
C ALA A 95 11.97 -12.66 -1.88
N THR A 96 11.87 -13.21 -3.09
CA THR A 96 10.75 -12.98 -4.03
C THR A 96 9.40 -13.32 -3.43
N GLU A 97 9.24 -14.50 -2.84
CA GLU A 97 7.98 -14.96 -2.28
C GLU A 97 7.50 -14.07 -1.12
N ALA A 98 8.41 -13.71 -0.20
CA ALA A 98 8.11 -12.80 0.90
C ALA A 98 7.70 -11.41 0.38
N THR A 99 8.41 -10.89 -0.63
CA THR A 99 8.14 -9.58 -1.24
C THR A 99 6.82 -9.58 -1.97
N ARG A 100 6.52 -10.63 -2.75
CA ARG A 100 5.25 -10.78 -3.46
C ARG A 100 4.08 -10.81 -2.49
N ALA A 101 4.18 -11.60 -1.42
CA ALA A 101 3.12 -11.70 -0.42
C ALA A 101 2.90 -10.38 0.35
N VAL A 102 3.98 -9.69 0.75
CA VAL A 102 3.86 -8.45 1.52
C VAL A 102 3.53 -7.22 0.67
N SER A 103 3.72 -7.27 -0.66
CA SER A 103 3.38 -6.15 -1.56
C SER A 103 1.90 -5.73 -1.46
N ILE A 104 1.01 -6.68 -1.14
CA ILE A 104 -0.42 -6.43 -0.91
C ILE A 104 -0.64 -5.47 0.26
N ALA A 105 0.28 -5.45 1.24
CA ALA A 105 0.21 -4.53 2.38
C ALA A 105 0.32 -3.06 1.98
N ILE A 106 0.89 -2.72 0.82
CA ILE A 106 1.10 -1.33 0.36
C ILE A 106 -0.24 -0.57 0.33
N CYS A 107 -1.30 -1.18 -0.21
CA CYS A 107 -2.62 -0.55 -0.26
C CYS A 107 -3.17 -0.24 1.13
N PHE A 108 -3.08 -1.21 2.03
CA PHE A 108 -3.58 -1.07 3.40
C PHE A 108 -2.71 -0.12 4.22
N LEU A 109 -1.39 -0.11 4.01
CA LEU A 109 -0.47 0.79 4.70
C LEU A 109 -0.72 2.25 4.32
N GLY A 110 -0.92 2.54 3.03
CA GLY A 110 -1.30 3.88 2.58
C GLY A 110 -2.64 4.34 3.16
N LEU A 111 -3.65 3.46 3.16
CA LEU A 111 -4.92 3.74 3.83
C LEU A 111 -4.75 3.96 5.33
N HIS A 112 -3.96 3.13 6.01
CA HIS A 112 -3.68 3.27 7.43
C HIS A 112 -3.02 4.61 7.76
N GLN A 113 -2.04 5.06 6.97
CA GLN A 113 -1.36 6.33 7.16
C GLN A 113 -2.34 7.52 7.03
N ILE A 114 -3.14 7.55 5.98
CA ILE A 114 -4.12 8.61 5.73
C ILE A 114 -5.24 8.61 6.78
N THR A 115 -5.78 7.45 7.13
CA THR A 115 -6.85 7.34 8.14
C THR A 115 -6.36 7.74 9.53
N THR A 116 -5.12 7.41 9.86
CA THR A 116 -4.47 7.85 11.11
C THR A 116 -4.33 9.36 11.13
N ALA A 117 -3.87 9.99 10.04
CA ALA A 117 -3.74 11.44 9.94
C ALA A 117 -5.10 12.16 10.08
N ILE A 118 -6.15 11.64 9.45
CA ILE A 118 -7.51 12.19 9.58
C ILE A 118 -7.97 12.16 11.04
N LEU A 119 -7.83 11.04 11.74
CA LEU A 119 -8.23 10.91 13.14
C LEU A 119 -7.40 11.79 14.07
N GLN A 120 -6.10 11.98 13.78
CA GLN A 120 -5.25 12.95 14.50
C GLN A 120 -5.73 14.38 14.26
N GLY A 121 -6.02 14.76 13.01
CA GLY A 121 -6.56 16.07 12.66
C GLY A 121 -7.92 16.37 13.31
N LEU A 122 -8.75 15.34 13.49
CA LEU A 122 -10.02 15.41 14.24
C LEU A 122 -9.83 15.46 15.77
N LYS A 123 -8.60 15.68 16.24
CA LYS A 123 -8.22 15.70 17.68
C LYS A 123 -8.56 14.40 18.43
N LYS A 124 -8.48 13.26 17.74
CA LYS A 124 -8.73 11.93 18.31
C LYS A 124 -7.53 10.98 18.13
N PRO A 125 -6.29 11.37 18.55
CA PRO A 125 -5.08 10.57 18.31
C PRO A 125 -5.07 9.23 19.08
N LYS A 126 -5.87 9.10 20.12
CA LYS A 126 -5.98 7.85 20.89
C LYS A 126 -6.61 6.70 20.08
N ILE A 127 -7.50 7.03 19.12
CA ILE A 127 -8.23 6.02 18.35
C ILE A 127 -7.28 5.17 17.48
N PRO A 128 -6.40 5.75 16.63
CA PRO A 128 -5.45 4.97 15.84
C PRO A 128 -4.51 4.11 16.69
N VAL A 129 -4.10 4.62 17.87
CA VAL A 129 -3.22 3.88 18.79
C VAL A 129 -3.92 2.63 19.33
N ILE A 130 -5.18 2.75 19.76
CA ILE A 130 -5.96 1.61 20.25
C ILE A 130 -6.20 0.62 19.10
N ASN A 131 -6.57 1.11 17.91
CA ASN A 131 -6.83 0.28 16.74
C ASN A 131 -5.58 -0.50 16.32
N MET A 132 -4.40 0.14 16.37
CA MET A 132 -3.13 -0.52 16.11
C MET A 132 -2.79 -1.58 17.17
N GLY A 133 -3.13 -1.34 18.45
CA GLY A 133 -3.03 -2.34 19.50
C GLY A 133 -3.89 -3.59 19.23
N ILE A 134 -5.14 -3.39 18.78
CA ILE A 134 -6.05 -4.49 18.40
C ILE A 134 -5.46 -5.24 17.18
N ALA A 135 -4.99 -4.52 16.17
CA ALA A 135 -4.38 -5.10 14.98
C ALA A 135 -3.14 -5.94 15.33
N CYS A 136 -2.30 -5.46 16.26
CA CYS A 136 -1.15 -6.22 16.75
C CYS A 136 -1.56 -7.57 17.37
N LEU A 137 -2.65 -7.63 18.12
CA LEU A 137 -3.19 -8.90 18.65
C LEU A 137 -3.62 -9.84 17.51
N VAL A 138 -4.27 -9.28 16.48
CA VAL A 138 -4.64 -10.06 15.28
C VAL A 138 -3.39 -10.58 14.57
N LYS A 139 -2.33 -9.76 14.44
CA LYS A 139 -1.06 -10.19 13.85
C LYS A 139 -0.43 -11.36 14.62
N VAL A 140 -0.42 -11.29 15.95
CA VAL A 140 0.09 -12.39 16.79
C VAL A 140 -0.69 -13.67 16.54
N ALA A 141 -2.03 -13.59 16.54
CA ALA A 141 -2.89 -14.73 16.27
C ALA A 141 -2.68 -15.28 14.85
N CYS A 142 -2.66 -14.40 13.82
CA CYS A 142 -2.43 -14.82 12.43
C CYS A 142 -1.04 -15.46 12.26
N ASN A 143 0.00 -14.89 12.87
CA ASN A 143 1.34 -15.49 12.83
C ASN A 143 1.34 -16.89 13.43
N TRP A 144 0.66 -17.09 14.56
CA TRP A 144 0.59 -18.39 15.20
C TRP A 144 0.01 -19.47 14.27
N PHE A 145 -1.06 -19.16 13.56
CA PHE A 145 -1.72 -20.13 12.67
C PHE A 145 -1.07 -20.21 11.28
N LEU A 146 -0.73 -19.07 10.65
CA LEU A 146 -0.28 -19.04 9.27
C LEU A 146 1.19 -19.47 9.12
N VAL A 147 2.06 -19.06 10.05
CA VAL A 147 3.48 -19.44 10.00
C VAL A 147 3.72 -20.88 10.44
N ALA A 148 2.82 -21.42 11.26
CA ALA A 148 2.88 -22.84 11.65
C ALA A 148 2.47 -23.80 10.51
N SER A 149 1.79 -23.28 9.47
CA SER A 149 1.42 -24.08 8.30
C SER A 149 2.62 -24.33 7.39
N PRO A 150 3.01 -25.59 7.13
CA PRO A 150 4.14 -25.90 6.24
C PRO A 150 3.94 -25.38 4.80
N ALA A 151 2.68 -25.23 4.35
CA ALA A 151 2.35 -24.75 3.01
C ALA A 151 2.60 -23.24 2.82
N LEU A 152 2.56 -22.43 3.90
CA LEU A 152 2.68 -21.00 3.82
C LEU A 152 4.07 -20.50 4.26
N GLY A 153 4.70 -21.12 5.25
CA GLY A 153 6.02 -20.74 5.74
C GLY A 153 6.17 -19.23 5.99
N ILE A 154 7.14 -18.60 5.32
CA ILE A 154 7.41 -17.16 5.45
C ILE A 154 6.29 -16.29 4.84
N SER A 155 5.62 -16.75 3.79
CA SER A 155 4.47 -16.04 3.21
C SER A 155 3.34 -15.89 4.24
N GLY A 156 3.21 -16.83 5.20
CA GLY A 156 2.29 -16.71 6.33
C GLY A 156 2.55 -15.48 7.18
N ALA A 157 3.81 -15.13 7.45
CA ALA A 157 4.19 -13.92 8.18
C ALA A 157 3.88 -12.65 7.37
N SER A 158 4.07 -12.71 6.05
CA SER A 158 3.69 -11.62 5.15
C SER A 158 2.19 -11.38 5.17
N TYR A 159 1.37 -12.43 5.07
CA TYR A 159 -0.10 -12.31 5.15
C TYR A 159 -0.58 -11.87 6.52
N ALA A 160 0.07 -12.28 7.60
CA ALA A 160 -0.22 -11.77 8.94
C ALA A 160 0.04 -10.26 9.04
N THR A 161 1.07 -9.75 8.36
CA THR A 161 1.36 -8.31 8.27
C THR A 161 0.30 -7.58 7.43
N VAL A 162 -0.17 -8.17 6.33
CA VAL A 162 -1.30 -7.62 5.55
C VAL A 162 -2.57 -7.54 6.41
N ALA A 163 -2.88 -8.60 7.16
CA ALA A 163 -4.05 -8.64 8.04
C ALA A 163 -3.98 -7.58 9.16
N ASP A 164 -2.82 -7.45 9.82
CA ASP A 164 -2.56 -6.44 10.84
C ASP A 164 -2.89 -5.03 10.33
N ILE A 165 -2.21 -4.61 9.26
CA ILE A 165 -2.38 -3.26 8.69
C ILE A 165 -3.81 -3.08 8.14
N GLY A 166 -4.38 -4.12 7.53
CA GLY A 166 -5.75 -4.10 7.02
C GLY A 166 -6.79 -3.90 8.11
N VAL A 167 -6.64 -4.59 9.24
CA VAL A 167 -7.52 -4.43 10.42
C VAL A 167 -7.37 -3.03 11.01
N ALA A 168 -6.14 -2.53 11.18
CA ALA A 168 -5.90 -1.18 11.67
C ALA A 168 -6.55 -0.11 10.78
N ALA A 169 -6.38 -0.21 9.46
CA ALA A 169 -6.99 0.69 8.49
C ALA A 169 -8.52 0.60 8.49
N GLY A 170 -9.07 -0.62 8.55
CA GLY A 170 -10.52 -0.85 8.60
C GLY A 170 -11.17 -0.27 9.85
N LEU A 171 -10.57 -0.48 11.02
CA LEU A 171 -11.03 0.13 12.27
C LEU A 171 -10.96 1.65 12.23
N ASN A 172 -9.86 2.22 11.70
CA ASN A 172 -9.74 3.66 11.52
C ASN A 172 -10.86 4.20 10.62
N LEU A 173 -11.15 3.54 9.49
CA LEU A 173 -12.23 3.90 8.58
C LEU A 173 -13.59 3.86 9.26
N PHE A 174 -13.86 2.84 10.07
CA PHE A 174 -15.09 2.75 10.85
C PHE A 174 -15.25 3.95 11.78
N PHE A 175 -14.20 4.37 12.49
CA PHE A 175 -14.26 5.54 13.36
C PHE A 175 -14.38 6.86 12.57
N ILE A 176 -13.74 6.99 11.39
CA ILE A 176 -13.92 8.14 10.50
C ILE A 176 -15.38 8.22 10.05
N TYR A 177 -15.96 7.11 9.60
CA TYR A 177 -17.38 7.06 9.24
C TYR A 177 -18.28 7.57 10.38
N ARG A 178 -18.07 7.08 11.60
CA ARG A 178 -18.85 7.50 12.77
C ARG A 178 -18.69 8.99 13.11
N LYS A 179 -17.58 9.63 12.75
CA LYS A 179 -17.28 11.04 13.09
C LYS A 179 -17.61 12.03 11.96
N THR A 180 -17.44 11.63 10.71
CA THR A 180 -17.56 12.51 9.55
C THR A 180 -18.68 12.11 8.58
N GLY A 181 -19.24 10.90 8.73
CA GLY A 181 -20.19 10.32 7.77
C GLY A 181 -19.54 9.87 6.46
N TYR A 182 -18.20 9.94 6.35
CA TYR A 182 -17.50 9.59 5.12
C TYR A 182 -17.51 8.07 4.88
N ILE A 183 -17.91 7.67 3.68
CA ILE A 183 -17.87 6.29 3.19
C ILE A 183 -17.00 6.28 1.94
N ILE A 184 -16.08 5.31 1.86
CA ILE A 184 -15.29 5.12 0.64
C ILE A 184 -16.20 4.68 -0.49
N ASP A 185 -16.12 5.37 -1.62
CA ASP A 185 -16.84 4.96 -2.82
C ASP A 185 -16.19 3.71 -3.43
N VAL A 186 -16.91 2.60 -3.38
CA VAL A 186 -16.48 1.30 -3.92
C VAL A 186 -16.13 1.39 -5.42
N LYS A 187 -16.79 2.28 -6.16
CA LYS A 187 -16.50 2.49 -7.59
C LYS A 187 -15.08 3.01 -7.80
N ILE A 188 -14.58 3.86 -6.89
CA ILE A 188 -13.21 4.38 -6.94
C ILE A 188 -12.22 3.22 -6.73
N ILE A 189 -12.45 2.37 -5.72
CA ILE A 189 -11.60 1.22 -5.45
C ILE A 189 -11.60 0.28 -6.65
N LEU A 190 -12.79 -0.11 -7.13
CA LEU A 190 -12.93 -1.06 -8.23
C LEU A 190 -12.24 -0.56 -9.49
N ARG A 191 -12.42 0.71 -9.84
CA ARG A 191 -11.76 1.33 -10.99
C ARG A 191 -10.24 1.29 -10.87
N ASN A 192 -9.69 1.71 -9.71
CA ASN A 192 -8.25 1.67 -9.46
C ASN A 192 -7.69 0.25 -9.55
N VAL A 193 -8.40 -0.74 -8.97
CA VAL A 193 -7.99 -2.15 -9.01
C VAL A 193 -8.00 -2.68 -10.43
N VAL A 194 -9.07 -2.44 -11.20
CA VAL A 194 -9.15 -2.90 -12.60
C VAL A 194 -8.03 -2.29 -13.45
N CYS A 195 -7.81 -0.98 -13.36
CA CYS A 195 -6.72 -0.32 -14.10
C CYS A 195 -5.35 -0.85 -13.67
N ALA A 196 -5.14 -1.10 -12.37
CA ALA A 196 -3.87 -1.63 -11.87
C ALA A 196 -3.65 -3.10 -12.28
N VAL A 197 -4.70 -3.92 -12.32
CA VAL A 197 -4.59 -5.30 -12.81
C VAL A 197 -4.23 -5.32 -14.31
N ILE A 198 -4.88 -4.49 -15.13
CA ILE A 198 -4.53 -4.36 -16.56
C ILE A 198 -3.06 -3.92 -16.70
N MET A 199 -2.63 -2.91 -15.93
CA MET A 199 -1.23 -2.49 -15.86
C MET A 199 -0.32 -3.68 -15.52
N GLY A 200 -0.66 -4.45 -14.48
CA GLY A 200 0.12 -5.61 -14.03
C GLY A 200 0.27 -6.68 -15.12
N VAL A 201 -0.82 -6.97 -15.84
CA VAL A 201 -0.80 -7.90 -16.98
C VAL A 201 0.14 -7.39 -18.08
N VAL A 202 0.04 -6.12 -18.44
CA VAL A 202 0.94 -5.50 -19.45
C VAL A 202 2.39 -5.59 -18.99
N MET A 203 2.67 -5.27 -17.72
CA MET A 203 4.03 -5.35 -17.16
C MET A 203 4.58 -6.76 -17.17
N TYR A 204 3.77 -7.76 -16.85
CA TYR A 204 4.18 -9.16 -16.88
C TYR A 204 4.61 -9.61 -18.28
N PHE A 205 3.78 -9.37 -19.29
CA PHE A 205 4.10 -9.74 -20.67
C PHE A 205 5.26 -8.92 -21.24
N LEU A 206 5.32 -7.63 -20.94
CA LEU A 206 6.41 -6.78 -21.41
C LEU A 206 7.74 -7.22 -20.78
N TYR A 207 7.78 -7.48 -19.49
CA TYR A 207 8.99 -7.98 -18.82
C TYR A 207 9.43 -9.35 -19.38
N ALA A 208 8.48 -10.25 -19.64
CA ALA A 208 8.78 -11.53 -20.28
C ALA A 208 9.39 -11.38 -21.69
N ALA A 209 8.95 -10.37 -22.44
CA ALA A 209 9.45 -10.12 -23.80
C ALA A 209 10.84 -9.46 -23.83
N ILE A 210 11.14 -8.54 -22.90
CA ILE A 210 12.38 -7.74 -22.92
C ILE A 210 13.38 -8.13 -21.82
N GLY A 211 13.07 -9.09 -20.99
CA GLY A 211 13.91 -9.51 -19.84
C GLY A 211 15.34 -9.92 -20.22
N SER A 212 15.56 -10.35 -21.46
CA SER A 212 16.88 -10.74 -21.99
C SER A 212 17.82 -9.55 -22.31
N ILE A 213 17.32 -8.31 -22.39
CA ILE A 213 18.11 -7.12 -22.77
C ILE A 213 19.04 -6.67 -21.62
N GLY A 214 18.68 -7.00 -20.38
CA GLY A 214 19.41 -6.66 -19.17
C GLY A 214 18.48 -6.24 -18.06
N LEU A 215 18.79 -6.66 -16.84
CA LEU A 215 17.90 -6.52 -15.67
C LEU A 215 17.46 -5.06 -15.42
N PHE A 216 18.42 -4.11 -15.43
CA PHE A 216 18.13 -2.69 -15.18
C PHE A 216 17.23 -2.09 -16.26
N ILE A 217 17.58 -2.32 -17.55
CA ILE A 217 16.85 -1.74 -18.69
C ILE A 217 15.43 -2.30 -18.72
N SER A 218 15.30 -3.62 -18.57
CA SER A 218 13.99 -4.29 -18.57
C SER A 218 13.10 -3.80 -17.43
N LEU A 219 13.64 -3.63 -16.21
CA LEU A 219 12.94 -3.08 -15.06
C LEU A 219 12.49 -1.64 -15.32
N ALA A 220 13.40 -0.77 -15.78
CA ALA A 220 13.11 0.64 -16.04
C ALA A 220 12.02 0.81 -17.11
N VAL A 221 12.18 0.14 -18.25
CA VAL A 221 11.21 0.21 -19.36
C VAL A 221 9.85 -0.33 -18.91
N THR A 222 9.81 -1.49 -18.25
CA THR A 222 8.55 -2.09 -17.80
C THR A 222 7.83 -1.19 -16.79
N THR A 223 8.57 -0.57 -15.87
CA THR A 223 8.00 0.34 -14.86
C THR A 223 7.44 1.61 -15.51
N ILE A 224 8.19 2.23 -16.45
CA ILE A 224 7.75 3.45 -17.15
C ILE A 224 6.51 3.17 -18.00
N VAL A 225 6.54 2.11 -18.81
CA VAL A 225 5.40 1.74 -19.67
C VAL A 225 4.18 1.35 -18.82
N GLY A 226 4.37 0.54 -17.77
CA GLY A 226 3.28 0.17 -16.87
C GLY A 226 2.64 1.39 -16.21
N SER A 227 3.45 2.33 -15.71
CA SER A 227 2.95 3.57 -15.10
C SER A 227 2.19 4.42 -16.12
N ALA A 228 2.70 4.53 -17.36
CA ALA A 228 2.02 5.26 -18.44
C ALA A 228 0.67 4.62 -18.80
N VAL A 229 0.61 3.28 -18.87
CA VAL A 229 -0.64 2.54 -19.11
C VAL A 229 -1.65 2.80 -17.99
N TYR A 230 -1.23 2.70 -16.73
CA TYR A 230 -2.12 2.97 -15.60
C TYR A 230 -2.68 4.39 -15.62
N LEU A 231 -1.82 5.40 -15.79
CA LEU A 231 -2.24 6.80 -15.83
C LEU A 231 -3.15 7.07 -17.04
N GLY A 232 -2.84 6.50 -18.19
CA GLY A 232 -3.69 6.59 -19.41
C GLY A 232 -5.08 5.99 -19.18
N LEU A 233 -5.16 4.77 -18.60
CA LEU A 233 -6.43 4.13 -18.26
C LEU A 233 -7.23 4.95 -17.23
N MET A 234 -6.55 5.49 -16.21
CA MET A 234 -7.20 6.33 -15.20
C MET A 234 -7.72 7.63 -15.80
N ALA A 235 -7.01 8.24 -16.74
CA ALA A 235 -7.48 9.42 -17.47
C ALA A 235 -8.71 9.11 -18.33
N LEU A 236 -8.69 8.00 -19.08
CA LEU A 236 -9.82 7.54 -19.91
C LEU A 236 -11.06 7.20 -19.09
N CYS A 237 -10.88 6.58 -17.92
CA CYS A 237 -11.99 6.23 -17.04
C CYS A 237 -12.47 7.40 -16.15
N GLY A 238 -11.95 8.64 -16.33
CA GLY A 238 -12.28 9.78 -15.49
C GLY A 238 -11.88 9.60 -14.02
N GLY A 239 -10.81 8.84 -13.77
CA GLY A 239 -10.32 8.50 -12.45
C GLY A 239 -9.45 9.57 -11.81
N VAL A 240 -8.83 10.42 -12.62
CA VAL A 240 -8.03 11.57 -12.20
C VAL A 240 -8.84 12.83 -12.48
N THR A 241 -9.21 13.55 -11.44
CA THR A 241 -9.81 14.88 -11.59
C THR A 241 -8.68 15.93 -11.62
N ARG A 242 -8.93 17.11 -12.23
CA ARG A 242 -7.98 18.23 -12.20
C ARG A 242 -7.59 18.63 -10.79
N GLU A 243 -8.50 18.48 -9.83
CA GLU A 243 -8.24 18.73 -8.42
C GLU A 243 -7.30 17.70 -7.80
N ASP A 244 -7.37 16.43 -8.21
CA ASP A 244 -6.47 15.39 -7.73
C ASP A 244 -5.05 15.61 -8.25
N ALA A 245 -4.89 16.02 -9.51
CA ALA A 245 -3.61 16.38 -10.10
C ALA A 245 -2.94 17.57 -9.39
N ALA A 246 -3.72 18.57 -8.97
CA ALA A 246 -3.20 19.72 -8.23
C ALA A 246 -2.74 19.39 -6.80
N ARG A 247 -3.23 18.30 -6.20
CA ARG A 247 -2.90 17.87 -4.84
C ARG A 247 -1.62 17.03 -4.76
N VAL A 248 -1.16 16.47 -5.87
CA VAL A 248 0.10 15.74 -5.94
C VAL A 248 1.22 16.74 -6.27
N PRO A 249 2.22 16.95 -5.39
CA PRO A 249 3.22 18.01 -5.52
C PRO A 249 4.07 17.96 -6.80
N PHE A 250 4.03 16.86 -7.52
CA PHE A 250 4.76 16.67 -8.80
C PHE A 250 3.93 17.05 -10.04
N PHE A 251 2.61 16.93 -9.99
CA PHE A 251 1.72 17.16 -11.14
C PHE A 251 1.14 18.58 -11.21
N GLY A 252 1.13 19.33 -10.12
CA GLY A 252 0.59 20.69 -10.07
C GLY A 252 1.32 21.73 -10.93
N ARG A 253 2.42 21.35 -11.59
CA ARG A 253 3.17 22.19 -12.55
C ARG A 253 2.82 21.93 -14.02
N PHE A 254 2.07 20.88 -14.32
CA PHE A 254 1.81 20.45 -15.71
C PHE A 254 0.34 20.62 -16.17
N PHE A 255 -0.55 21.06 -15.28
CA PHE A 255 -1.95 21.38 -15.55
C PHE A 255 -2.33 22.73 -14.93
#